data_8121851c7559abb4051de0645eb0ccfa
#
_entry.id   8121851c7559abb4051de0645eb0ccfa
#
_cell.length_a   1.000
_cell.length_b   1.000
_cell.length_c   1.000
_cell.angle_alpha   90.00
_cell.angle_beta   90.00
_cell.angle_gamma   90.00
#
_symmetry.space_group_name_H-M   'P 1'
#
loop_
_entity.id
_entity.type
_entity.pdbx_description
1 polymer ?
#
loop_
_entity_poly.entity_id
_entity_poly.type
_entity_poly.pdbx_seq_one_letter_code
_entity_poly.pdbx_strand_id
1 'polypeptide(L)'
;VESKIVQTSTNITDNFNKSLTYLSDDISTVGGNVKEFISELDVYIRRGELEPDIYGIEIGRSDSLIKARFTNDRLSFYQGTSEVAYISQNNLYITRAEVLDYLKIGNTSQGFFIFDTTENGLEVKWSYG
;
A
#
# COMPACT_ATOMS: atom_id res chain seq x y z
N VAL A 1 -3.68 20.53 60.52
CA VAL A 1 -3.35 21.19 59.24
C VAL A 1 -2.51 20.31 58.35
N GLU A 2 -1.45 19.70 58.88
CA GLU A 2 -0.62 18.77 58.10
C GLU A 2 -1.39 17.54 57.59
N SER A 3 -2.30 16.98 58.41
CA SER A 3 -3.16 15.86 58.04
C SER A 3 -4.01 16.15 56.78
N LYS A 4 -4.58 17.35 56.70
CA LYS A 4 -5.40 17.76 55.54
C LYS A 4 -4.59 17.94 54.29
N ILE A 5 -3.38 18.45 54.40
CA ILE A 5 -2.48 18.64 53.27
C ILE A 5 -2.03 17.29 52.72
N VAL A 6 -1.64 16.36 53.57
CA VAL A 6 -1.24 15.01 53.18
C VAL A 6 -2.40 14.27 52.51
N GLN A 7 -3.61 14.34 53.05
CA GLN A 7 -4.79 13.70 52.48
C GLN A 7 -5.16 14.27 51.13
N THR A 8 -5.08 15.59 50.92
CA THR A 8 -5.34 16.24 49.65
C THR A 8 -4.30 15.84 48.61
N SER A 9 -3.03 15.79 48.96
CA SER A 9 -1.95 15.33 48.09
C SER A 9 -2.16 13.88 47.62
N THR A 10 -2.55 13.00 48.55
CA THR A 10 -2.86 11.60 48.23
C THR A 10 -4.05 11.50 47.25
N ASN A 11 -5.11 12.26 47.47
CA ASN A 11 -6.28 12.27 46.59
C ASN A 11 -5.95 12.77 45.19
N ILE A 12 -5.12 13.79 45.06
CA ILE A 12 -4.65 14.28 43.74
C ILE A 12 -3.84 13.22 43.02
N THR A 13 -2.94 12.55 43.71
CA THR A 13 -2.12 11.47 43.14
C THR A 13 -2.98 10.30 42.66
N ASP A 14 -3.95 9.88 43.47
CA ASP A 14 -4.87 8.79 43.12
C ASP A 14 -5.71 9.14 41.91
N ASN A 15 -6.24 10.34 41.81
CA ASN A 15 -7.04 10.80 40.68
C ASN A 15 -6.20 10.88 39.40
N PHE A 16 -4.96 11.35 39.49
CA PHE A 16 -4.04 11.39 38.38
C PHE A 16 -3.74 9.98 37.84
N ASN A 17 -3.45 9.03 38.71
CA ASN A 17 -3.19 7.64 38.36
C ASN A 17 -4.38 6.97 37.69
N LYS A 18 -5.60 7.23 38.17
CA LYS A 18 -6.83 6.74 37.54
C LYS A 18 -6.99 7.30 36.11
N SER A 19 -6.74 8.60 35.93
CA SER A 19 -6.81 9.24 34.61
C SER A 19 -5.79 8.65 33.62
N LEU A 20 -4.57 8.37 34.07
CA LEU A 20 -3.56 7.71 33.26
C LEU A 20 -3.99 6.29 32.84
N THR A 21 -4.59 5.54 33.77
CA THR A 21 -5.07 4.18 33.46
C THR A 21 -6.17 4.20 32.42
N TYR A 22 -7.16 5.09 32.56
CA TYR A 22 -8.25 5.23 31.58
C TYR A 22 -7.70 5.62 30.18
N LEU A 23 -6.77 6.54 30.11
CA LEU A 23 -6.16 6.94 28.85
C LEU A 23 -5.41 5.79 28.20
N SER A 24 -4.65 5.03 28.97
CA SER A 24 -3.93 3.84 28.48
C SER A 24 -4.89 2.79 27.95
N ASP A 25 -6.00 2.52 28.63
CA ASP A 25 -7.02 1.56 28.19
C ASP A 25 -7.69 2.02 26.90
N ASP A 26 -8.01 3.32 26.78
CA ASP A 26 -8.60 3.88 25.55
C ASP A 26 -7.65 3.74 24.35
N ILE A 27 -6.37 4.01 24.54
CA ILE A 27 -5.35 3.84 23.47
C ILE A 27 -5.25 2.38 23.07
N SER A 28 -5.23 1.46 24.01
CA SER A 28 -5.19 0.02 23.74
C SER A 28 -6.41 -0.46 22.98
N THR A 29 -7.60 0.04 23.31
CA THR A 29 -8.86 -0.31 22.66
C THR A 29 -8.86 0.18 21.20
N VAL A 30 -8.44 1.43 20.94
CA VAL A 30 -8.33 1.96 19.57
C VAL A 30 -7.32 1.14 18.75
N GLY A 31 -6.16 0.83 19.31
CA GLY A 31 -5.16 0.00 18.63
C GLY A 31 -5.69 -1.38 18.32
N GLY A 32 -6.44 -2.02 19.22
CA GLY A 32 -7.09 -3.31 19.00
C GLY A 32 -8.12 -3.26 17.88
N ASN A 33 -8.96 -2.22 17.84
CA ASN A 33 -9.98 -2.03 16.82
C ASN A 33 -9.36 -1.83 15.41
N VAL A 34 -8.26 -1.10 15.31
CA VAL A 34 -7.54 -0.93 14.03
C VAL A 34 -6.97 -2.26 13.54
N LYS A 35 -6.36 -3.06 14.41
CA LYS A 35 -5.85 -4.39 14.07
C LYS A 35 -6.96 -5.33 13.60
N GLU A 36 -8.10 -5.33 14.28
CA GLU A 36 -9.25 -6.12 13.93
C GLU A 36 -9.81 -5.72 12.56
N PHE A 37 -9.93 -4.42 12.28
CA PHE A 37 -10.39 -3.91 11.00
C PHE A 37 -9.47 -4.35 9.85
N ILE A 38 -8.16 -4.26 10.00
CA ILE A 38 -7.19 -4.73 8.99
C ILE A 38 -7.32 -6.24 8.78
N SER A 39 -7.50 -7.01 9.85
CA SER A 39 -7.70 -8.45 9.77
C SER A 39 -8.99 -8.81 9.03
N GLU A 40 -10.07 -8.09 9.27
CA GLU A 40 -11.36 -8.31 8.59
C GLU A 40 -11.27 -8.06 7.09
N LEU A 41 -10.47 -7.07 6.65
CA LEU A 41 -10.23 -6.80 5.25
C LEU A 41 -9.33 -7.82 4.57
N ASP A 42 -8.70 -8.70 5.34
CA ASP A 42 -7.73 -9.68 4.85
C ASP A 42 -6.60 -9.04 4.05
N VAL A 43 -6.18 -7.84 4.47
CA VAL A 43 -5.15 -7.05 3.81
C VAL A 43 -3.83 -7.22 4.54
N TYR A 44 -2.78 -7.48 3.77
CA TYR A 44 -1.41 -7.46 4.24
C TYR A 44 -0.79 -6.10 3.93
N ILE A 45 -0.27 -5.42 4.94
CA ILE A 45 0.42 -4.13 4.78
C ILE A 45 1.72 -4.19 5.58
N ARG A 46 2.84 -3.92 4.91
CA ARG A 46 4.14 -3.77 5.53
C ARG A 46 4.75 -2.45 5.09
N ARG A 47 5.34 -1.70 6.01
CA ARG A 47 5.96 -0.40 5.73
C ARG A 47 7.31 -0.27 6.41
N GLY A 48 8.15 0.61 5.88
CA GLY A 48 9.48 0.88 6.38
C GLY A 48 10.53 0.28 5.46
N GLU A 49 11.56 -0.32 6.04
CA GLU A 49 12.60 -1.00 5.27
C GLU A 49 12.11 -2.39 4.86
N LEU A 50 11.81 -2.57 3.59
CA LEU A 50 11.33 -3.83 3.02
C LEU A 50 12.47 -4.78 2.71
N GLU A 51 13.56 -4.24 2.22
CA GLU A 51 14.84 -4.91 1.96
C GLU A 51 15.96 -3.93 2.32
N PRO A 52 17.23 -4.36 2.46
CA PRO A 52 18.32 -3.44 2.76
C PRO A 52 18.34 -2.23 1.82
N ASP A 53 18.23 -1.03 2.38
CA ASP A 53 18.19 0.26 1.70
C ASP A 53 16.96 0.50 0.81
N ILE A 54 15.95 -0.38 0.84
CA ILE A 54 14.69 -0.21 0.11
C ILE A 54 13.56 0.07 1.11
N TYR A 55 13.05 1.28 1.07
CA TYR A 55 12.01 1.78 1.97
C TYR A 55 10.72 2.03 1.21
N GLY A 56 9.60 1.70 1.82
CA GLY A 56 8.31 1.98 1.19
C GLY A 56 7.17 1.21 1.84
N ILE A 57 6.18 0.91 1.02
CA ILE A 57 4.95 0.21 1.42
C ILE A 57 4.78 -1.02 0.52
N GLU A 58 4.46 -2.14 1.15
CA GLU A 58 4.07 -3.37 0.46
C GLU A 58 2.63 -3.70 0.83
N ILE A 59 1.78 -3.91 -0.17
CA ILE A 59 0.35 -4.18 0.01
C ILE A 59 -0.03 -5.44 -0.77
N GLY A 60 -0.88 -6.26 -0.15
CA GLY A 60 -1.43 -7.45 -0.78
C GLY A 60 -2.51 -8.07 0.09
N ARG A 61 -2.89 -9.29 -0.22
CA ARG A 61 -3.73 -10.09 0.65
C ARG A 61 -2.86 -11.10 1.40
N SER A 62 -3.27 -11.45 2.61
CA SER A 62 -2.52 -12.40 3.44
C SER A 62 -2.48 -13.81 2.83
N ASP A 63 -3.49 -14.16 2.04
CA ASP A 63 -3.64 -15.46 1.38
C ASP A 63 -3.15 -15.50 -0.08
N SER A 64 -2.51 -14.43 -0.56
CA SER A 64 -2.10 -14.29 -1.96
C SER A 64 -0.60 -14.07 -2.09
N LEU A 65 -0.02 -14.65 -3.14
CA LEU A 65 1.36 -14.40 -3.52
C LEU A 65 1.52 -13.04 -4.24
N ILE A 66 0.43 -12.42 -4.67
CA ILE A 66 0.47 -11.16 -5.41
C ILE A 66 0.59 -10.00 -4.43
N LYS A 67 1.62 -9.19 -4.57
CA LYS A 67 1.92 -8.02 -3.76
C LYS A 67 2.26 -6.84 -4.66
N ALA A 68 1.91 -5.63 -4.23
CA ALA A 68 2.36 -4.39 -4.83
C ALA A 68 3.29 -3.67 -3.86
N ARG A 69 4.38 -3.09 -4.37
CA ARG A 69 5.31 -2.29 -3.59
C ARG A 69 5.44 -0.90 -4.17
N PHE A 70 5.33 0.11 -3.32
CA PHE A 70 5.65 1.49 -3.65
C PHE A 70 6.87 1.88 -2.81
N THR A 71 8.02 2.03 -3.47
CA THR A 71 9.31 2.27 -2.78
C THR A 71 9.95 3.57 -3.25
N ASN A 72 11.09 3.92 -2.65
CA ASN A 72 11.94 5.04 -3.08
C ASN A 72 12.54 4.81 -4.48
N ASP A 73 12.46 3.60 -5.02
CA ASP A 73 13.05 3.22 -6.30
C ASP A 73 12.00 3.10 -7.41
N ARG A 74 10.88 2.42 -7.14
CA ARG A 74 9.89 2.11 -8.15
C ARG A 74 8.55 1.67 -7.58
N LEU A 75 7.52 1.67 -8.42
CA LEU A 75 6.27 0.96 -8.15
C LEU A 75 6.36 -0.42 -8.81
N SER A 76 6.25 -1.48 -8.00
CA SER A 76 6.48 -2.86 -8.44
C SER A 76 5.30 -3.77 -8.13
N PHE A 77 5.16 -4.81 -8.92
CA PHE A 77 4.21 -5.89 -8.70
C PHE A 77 4.96 -7.22 -8.62
N TYR A 78 4.68 -7.99 -7.59
CA TYR A 78 5.33 -9.27 -7.32
C TYR A 78 4.33 -10.42 -7.36
N GLN A 79 4.80 -11.56 -7.81
CA GLN A 79 4.14 -12.84 -7.60
C GLN A 79 5.14 -13.73 -6.86
N GLY A 80 4.89 -13.97 -5.56
CA GLY A 80 5.86 -14.60 -4.69
C GLY A 80 7.11 -13.72 -4.54
N THR A 81 8.26 -14.24 -4.90
CA THR A 81 9.54 -13.53 -4.88
C THR A 81 9.92 -12.91 -6.23
N SER A 82 9.11 -13.12 -7.27
CA SER A 82 9.40 -12.66 -8.63
C SER A 82 8.72 -11.31 -8.92
N GLU A 83 9.51 -10.32 -9.33
CA GLU A 83 8.99 -9.05 -9.82
C GLU A 83 8.47 -9.26 -11.26
N VAL A 84 7.17 -9.08 -11.47
CA VAL A 84 6.53 -9.34 -12.76
C VAL A 84 6.26 -8.09 -13.58
N ALA A 85 6.23 -6.93 -12.92
CA ALA A 85 6.08 -5.63 -13.58
C ALA A 85 6.59 -4.54 -12.65
N TYR A 86 7.08 -3.42 -13.19
CA TYR A 86 7.39 -2.23 -12.41
C TYR A 86 7.40 -0.98 -13.28
N ILE A 87 7.17 0.18 -12.64
CA ILE A 87 7.26 1.50 -13.24
C ILE A 87 8.44 2.22 -12.61
N SER A 88 9.37 2.67 -13.44
CA SER A 88 10.54 3.43 -13.02
C SER A 88 11.02 4.31 -14.17
N GLN A 89 11.42 5.54 -13.89
CA GLN A 89 12.04 6.45 -14.86
C GLN A 89 11.26 6.60 -16.17
N ASN A 90 9.95 6.80 -16.08
CA ASN A 90 9.05 6.99 -17.23
C ASN A 90 8.81 5.72 -18.07
N ASN A 91 9.27 4.58 -17.60
CA ASN A 91 9.06 3.31 -18.30
C ASN A 91 8.22 2.35 -17.48
N LEU A 92 7.43 1.54 -18.17
CA LEU A 92 6.75 0.39 -17.60
C LEU A 92 7.41 -0.87 -18.12
N TYR A 93 7.88 -1.72 -17.21
CA TYR A 93 8.51 -2.99 -17.49
C TYR A 93 7.55 -4.12 -17.13
N ILE A 94 7.27 -5.02 -18.07
CA ILE A 94 6.33 -6.13 -17.88
C ILE A 94 6.98 -7.40 -18.43
N THR A 95 6.95 -8.50 -17.65
CA THR A 95 7.47 -9.79 -18.11
C THR A 95 6.53 -10.47 -19.09
N ARG A 96 5.22 -10.32 -18.92
CA ARG A 96 4.19 -10.85 -19.83
C ARG A 96 3.00 -9.90 -19.84
N ALA A 97 2.40 -9.69 -21.00
CA ALA A 97 1.21 -8.86 -21.14
C ALA A 97 0.19 -9.52 -22.05
N GLU A 98 -1.08 -9.40 -21.70
CA GLU A 98 -2.22 -9.75 -22.52
C GLU A 98 -3.06 -8.48 -22.70
N VAL A 99 -3.23 -8.06 -23.97
CA VAL A 99 -4.01 -6.88 -24.32
C VAL A 99 -5.32 -7.35 -24.96
N LEU A 100 -6.43 -7.04 -24.29
CA LEU A 100 -7.73 -7.62 -24.63
C LEU A 100 -8.50 -6.85 -25.68
N ASP A 101 -8.14 -5.62 -25.96
CA ASP A 101 -8.84 -4.78 -26.92
C ASP A 101 -7.88 -4.24 -27.98
N TYR A 102 -7.17 -3.16 -27.70
CA TYR A 102 -6.22 -2.63 -28.68
C TYR A 102 -4.97 -2.08 -28.00
N LEU A 103 -3.88 -2.00 -28.79
CA LEU A 103 -2.62 -1.43 -28.35
C LEU A 103 -2.17 -0.38 -29.34
N LYS A 104 -1.87 0.82 -28.86
CA LYS A 104 -1.42 1.97 -29.65
C LYS A 104 -0.01 2.33 -29.21
N ILE A 105 0.95 2.30 -30.14
CA ILE A 105 2.36 2.56 -29.86
C ILE A 105 2.83 3.72 -30.74
N GLY A 106 3.43 4.73 -30.13
CA GLY A 106 3.96 5.88 -30.85
C GLY A 106 3.78 7.17 -30.08
N ASN A 107 3.74 8.29 -30.82
CA ASN A 107 3.55 9.62 -30.23
C ASN A 107 2.90 10.57 -31.23
N THR A 108 2.42 11.71 -30.73
CA THR A 108 1.70 12.69 -31.54
C THR A 108 2.57 13.39 -32.59
N SER A 109 3.89 13.39 -32.41
CA SER A 109 4.83 14.01 -33.36
C SER A 109 5.13 13.13 -34.56
N GLN A 110 5.20 11.80 -34.37
CA GLN A 110 5.65 10.85 -35.39
C GLN A 110 4.55 9.93 -35.88
N GLY A 111 3.47 9.80 -35.13
CA GLY A 111 2.38 8.89 -35.41
C GLY A 111 2.41 7.62 -34.58
N PHE A 112 1.47 6.72 -34.85
CA PHE A 112 1.23 5.55 -34.02
C PHE A 112 1.05 4.29 -34.87
N PHE A 113 1.58 3.17 -34.38
CA PHE A 113 1.11 1.85 -34.77
C PHE A 113 -0.05 1.44 -33.85
N ILE A 114 -1.13 0.96 -34.43
CA ILE A 114 -2.30 0.50 -33.71
C ILE A 114 -2.51 -0.99 -34.03
N PHE A 115 -2.55 -1.79 -32.97
CA PHE A 115 -2.88 -3.20 -33.02
C PHE A 115 -4.30 -3.34 -32.45
N ASP A 116 -5.25 -3.69 -33.31
CA ASP A 116 -6.65 -3.73 -32.94
C ASP A 116 -7.27 -5.07 -33.29
N THR A 117 -8.26 -5.49 -32.53
CA THR A 117 -8.99 -6.73 -32.80
C THR A 117 -10.20 -6.43 -33.68
N THR A 118 -10.44 -7.30 -34.65
CA THR A 118 -11.58 -7.23 -35.57
C THR A 118 -12.31 -8.57 -35.56
N GLU A 119 -13.48 -8.63 -36.22
CA GLU A 119 -14.22 -9.88 -36.40
C GLU A 119 -13.40 -10.96 -37.10
N ASN A 120 -12.43 -10.56 -37.91
CA ASN A 120 -11.59 -11.47 -38.70
C ASN A 120 -10.21 -11.69 -38.12
N GLY A 121 -9.90 -11.19 -36.91
CA GLY A 121 -8.63 -11.36 -36.24
C GLY A 121 -7.95 -10.04 -35.90
N LEU A 122 -6.62 -9.94 -36.10
CA LEU A 122 -5.82 -8.78 -35.73
C LEU A 122 -5.63 -7.85 -36.93
N GLU A 123 -5.88 -6.56 -36.72
CA GLU A 123 -5.56 -5.49 -37.66
C GLU A 123 -4.37 -4.69 -37.10
N VAL A 124 -3.40 -4.38 -37.97
CA VAL A 124 -2.28 -3.49 -37.64
C VAL A 124 -2.30 -2.32 -38.61
N LYS A 125 -2.35 -1.11 -38.10
CA LYS A 125 -2.44 0.09 -38.93
C LYS A 125 -1.59 1.23 -38.38
N TRP A 126 -1.22 2.16 -39.25
CA TRP A 126 -0.53 3.39 -38.91
C TRP A 126 -1.55 4.54 -38.84
N SER A 127 -1.37 5.44 -37.85
CA SER A 127 -2.21 6.63 -37.70
C SER A 127 -1.38 7.81 -37.20
N TYR A 128 -1.73 9.01 -37.64
CA TYR A 128 -1.12 10.25 -37.17
C TYR A 128 -1.87 10.87 -35.96
N GLY A 129 -2.92 10.27 -35.49
CA GLY A 129 -3.65 10.81 -34.36
C GLY A 129 -4.82 9.99 -33.79
#